data_663b4ddfc1587d8b5e57133de56efbe3
#
_entry.id   663b4ddfc1587d8b5e57133de56efbe3
#
_cell.length_a   1.000
_cell.length_b   1.000
_cell.length_c   1.000
_cell.angle_alpha   90.00
_cell.angle_beta   90.00
_cell.angle_gamma   90.00
#
_symmetry.space_group_name_H-M   'P 1'
#
loop_
_entity.id
_entity.type
_entity.pdbx_description
1 polymer ?
#
loop_
_entity_poly.entity_id
_entity_poly.type
_entity_poly.pdbx_seq_one_letter_code
_entity_poly.pdbx_strand_id
1 'polypeptide(L)'
;MPGKLQRESGAQHPASGRGFEGGVHGAVTQVTVSLHGQELNPESYAICKADMLIKGQDVTSIKLGNTLSDDQLADSRFDFMLSNPPFGVEWKKVQKQITDEHSEKGFNGRFGPGLPRVSDGSLLFLLHLVSKMRDPREGGSRIGIILNGSPLFTGGAGSGESEIRRYLLQNDLVEAIIALPTDMFYNTGIATYVWVLSNHKAAARQGKVQLIDGSQHFAKMRKSLGSKRQYLTEDQIDELVRLYGRFEETPQSKIFPVCCR
;
A
#
# COMPACT_ATOMS: atom_id res chain seq x y z
N MET A 1 -1.31 -4.19 -22.35
CA MET A 1 -0.39 -3.92 -21.24
C MET A 1 -0.71 -4.91 -20.13
N PRO A 2 0.22 -5.69 -19.60
CA PRO A 2 -0.08 -6.63 -18.53
C PRO A 2 -0.46 -5.84 -17.26
N GLY A 3 -1.67 -6.09 -16.76
CA GLY A 3 -2.10 -5.62 -15.46
C GLY A 3 -1.16 -6.15 -14.39
N LYS A 4 -0.74 -5.29 -13.47
CA LYS A 4 0.09 -5.72 -12.35
C LYS A 4 -0.81 -6.34 -11.29
N LEU A 5 -0.41 -7.52 -10.80
CA LEU A 5 -1.01 -8.16 -9.64
C LEU A 5 -1.09 -7.16 -8.47
N GLN A 6 -2.29 -6.90 -8.02
CA GLN A 6 -2.50 -6.34 -6.70
C GLN A 6 -2.24 -7.47 -5.70
N ARG A 7 -1.06 -7.48 -5.12
CA ARG A 7 -0.75 -8.41 -4.02
C ARG A 7 -1.21 -7.77 -2.72
N GLU A 8 -2.38 -8.11 -2.32
CA GLU A 8 -2.79 -7.98 -0.92
C GLU A 8 -2.18 -9.18 -0.19
N SER A 9 -0.95 -9.01 0.31
CA SER A 9 -0.23 -10.13 0.94
C SER A 9 0.24 -9.76 2.33
N GLY A 10 -0.13 -10.56 3.28
CA GLY A 10 0.56 -10.64 4.55
C GLY A 10 1.73 -11.61 4.42
N ALA A 11 2.88 -11.18 3.93
CA ALA A 11 4.05 -12.01 3.88
C ALA A 11 5.22 -11.37 4.63
N GLN A 12 5.70 -12.05 5.67
CA GLN A 12 7.08 -11.89 6.09
C GLN A 12 7.91 -12.85 5.24
N HIS A 13 8.83 -12.33 4.43
CA HIS A 13 9.92 -13.12 3.88
C HIS A 13 10.80 -13.59 5.05
N PRO A 14 11.19 -14.88 5.12
CA PRO A 14 12.25 -15.28 6.03
C PRO A 14 13.52 -14.57 5.56
N ALA A 15 14.01 -13.62 6.36
CA ALA A 15 15.36 -13.12 6.22
C ALA A 15 16.28 -14.33 6.34
N SER A 16 17.16 -14.55 5.35
CA SER A 16 18.25 -15.51 5.41
C SER A 16 19.11 -15.15 6.62
N GLY A 17 18.96 -15.93 7.69
CA GLY A 17 19.66 -15.74 8.93
C GLY A 17 21.16 -15.96 8.75
N ARG A 18 21.96 -14.93 9.01
CA ARG A 18 23.29 -15.14 9.60
C ARG A 18 23.10 -15.20 11.12
N GLY A 19 23.50 -16.34 11.68
CA GLY A 19 23.30 -16.64 13.07
C GLY A 19 23.95 -15.63 14.02
N PHE A 20 23.17 -15.23 14.99
CA PHE A 20 23.65 -14.73 16.26
C PHE A 20 23.51 -15.88 17.23
N GLU A 21 24.63 -16.51 17.58
CA GLU A 21 24.69 -17.44 18.70
C GLU A 21 24.59 -16.65 20.01
N GLY A 22 23.43 -16.70 20.60
CA GLY A 22 23.17 -16.20 21.94
C GLY A 22 21.99 -16.97 22.50
N GLY A 23 22.25 -18.02 23.27
CA GLY A 23 21.27 -18.97 23.76
C GLY A 23 20.18 -18.32 24.60
N VAL A 24 18.97 -18.37 24.09
CA VAL A 24 17.72 -18.45 24.85
C VAL A 24 16.86 -19.48 24.11
N HIS A 25 16.54 -20.59 24.74
CA HIS A 25 15.56 -21.55 24.27
C HIS A 25 14.16 -20.89 24.28
N GLY A 26 13.87 -20.09 23.27
CA GLY A 26 12.53 -19.65 22.95
C GLY A 26 11.92 -20.63 21.95
N ALA A 27 10.75 -21.16 22.24
CA ALA A 27 9.98 -21.95 21.28
C ALA A 27 9.83 -21.13 19.99
N VAL A 28 10.33 -21.65 18.87
CA VAL A 28 10.10 -21.06 17.55
C VAL A 28 8.62 -21.27 17.24
N THR A 29 7.83 -20.24 17.45
CA THR A 29 6.42 -20.26 17.06
C THR A 29 6.37 -20.26 15.54
N GLN A 30 5.95 -21.36 14.95
CA GLN A 30 5.75 -21.47 13.51
C GLN A 30 4.56 -20.58 13.12
N VAL A 31 4.83 -19.45 12.48
CA VAL A 31 3.79 -18.55 11.99
C VAL A 31 3.32 -19.06 10.63
N THR A 32 2.04 -19.40 10.54
CA THR A 32 1.40 -19.73 9.26
C THR A 32 0.91 -18.44 8.61
N VAL A 33 1.39 -18.16 7.40
CA VAL A 33 0.99 -17.00 6.59
C VAL A 33 -0.01 -17.46 5.53
N SER A 34 -1.19 -16.83 5.50
CA SER A 34 -2.21 -17.02 4.47
C SER A 34 -2.17 -15.85 3.47
N LEU A 35 -1.99 -16.16 2.18
CA LEU A 35 -1.90 -15.17 1.12
C LEU A 35 -3.24 -15.03 0.40
N HIS A 36 -3.70 -13.80 0.24
CA HIS A 36 -4.93 -13.48 -0.47
C HIS A 36 -4.65 -12.43 -1.55
N GLY A 37 -5.41 -12.46 -2.64
CA GLY A 37 -5.25 -11.46 -3.69
C GLY A 37 -6.40 -11.49 -4.69
N GLN A 38 -6.52 -10.40 -5.42
CA GLN A 38 -7.45 -10.29 -6.53
C GLN A 38 -6.76 -9.66 -7.73
N GLU A 39 -6.94 -10.23 -8.92
CA GLU A 39 -6.31 -9.80 -10.16
C GLU A 39 -7.37 -9.62 -11.26
N LEU A 40 -7.29 -8.49 -11.96
CA LEU A 40 -8.18 -8.17 -13.06
C LEU A 40 -7.81 -8.91 -14.35
N ASN A 41 -6.50 -9.06 -14.63
CA ASN A 41 -6.02 -9.64 -15.87
C ASN A 41 -5.99 -11.18 -15.78
N PRO A 42 -6.74 -11.92 -16.62
CA PRO A 42 -6.79 -13.38 -16.57
C PRO A 42 -5.43 -14.07 -16.74
N GLU A 43 -4.55 -13.51 -17.59
CA GLU A 43 -3.22 -14.06 -17.81
C GLU A 43 -2.33 -13.92 -16.56
N SER A 44 -2.29 -12.72 -15.99
CA SER A 44 -1.57 -12.46 -14.74
C SER A 44 -2.11 -13.31 -13.58
N TYR A 45 -3.43 -13.47 -13.51
CA TYR A 45 -4.08 -14.35 -12.55
C TYR A 45 -3.63 -15.81 -12.71
N ALA A 46 -3.61 -16.34 -13.95
CA ALA A 46 -3.17 -17.71 -14.22
C ALA A 46 -1.69 -17.92 -13.87
N ILE A 47 -0.82 -16.97 -14.23
CA ILE A 47 0.61 -16.99 -13.89
C ILE A 47 0.81 -16.99 -12.37
N CYS A 48 0.09 -16.13 -11.65
CA CYS A 48 0.16 -16.08 -10.20
C CYS A 48 -0.21 -17.42 -9.55
N LYS A 49 -1.32 -18.00 -9.98
CA LYS A 49 -1.76 -19.30 -9.45
C LYS A 49 -0.77 -20.42 -9.78
N ALA A 50 -0.20 -20.44 -10.99
CA ALA A 50 0.82 -21.40 -11.37
C ALA A 50 2.07 -21.29 -10.49
N ASP A 51 2.57 -20.07 -10.26
CA ASP A 51 3.71 -19.81 -9.38
C ASP A 51 3.45 -20.25 -7.92
N MET A 52 2.26 -19.99 -7.41
CA MET A 52 1.85 -20.43 -6.07
C MET A 52 1.78 -21.96 -5.96
N LEU A 53 1.21 -22.65 -6.98
CA LEU A 53 1.16 -24.11 -7.03
C LEU A 53 2.56 -24.73 -7.03
N ILE A 54 3.48 -24.18 -7.84
CA ILE A 54 4.88 -24.65 -7.87
C ILE A 54 5.54 -24.50 -6.50
N LYS A 55 5.18 -23.46 -5.73
CA LYS A 55 5.67 -23.21 -4.38
C LYS A 55 4.90 -23.98 -3.28
N GLY A 56 3.95 -24.82 -3.64
CA GLY A 56 3.12 -25.57 -2.70
C GLY A 56 2.19 -24.73 -1.86
N GLN A 57 1.77 -23.54 -2.35
CA GLN A 57 0.88 -22.63 -1.66
C GLN A 57 -0.58 -22.82 -2.07
N ASP A 58 -1.51 -22.50 -1.17
CA ASP A 58 -2.94 -22.51 -1.49
C ASP A 58 -3.30 -21.41 -2.49
N VAL A 59 -3.91 -21.80 -3.61
CA VAL A 59 -4.31 -20.91 -4.71
C VAL A 59 -5.78 -20.51 -4.63
N THR A 60 -6.56 -21.02 -3.70
CA THR A 60 -8.01 -20.79 -3.60
C THR A 60 -8.34 -19.36 -3.16
N SER A 61 -7.43 -18.74 -2.45
CA SER A 61 -7.52 -17.37 -1.94
C SER A 61 -7.19 -16.29 -2.98
N ILE A 62 -6.70 -16.69 -4.17
CA ILE A 62 -6.49 -15.74 -5.29
C ILE A 62 -7.74 -15.74 -6.17
N LYS A 63 -8.33 -14.56 -6.34
CA LYS A 63 -9.59 -14.33 -7.06
C LYS A 63 -9.36 -13.61 -8.39
N LEU A 64 -10.22 -13.89 -9.37
CA LEU A 64 -10.24 -13.17 -10.65
C LEU A 64 -11.38 -12.15 -10.62
N GLY A 65 -11.08 -10.88 -10.84
CA GLY A 65 -12.10 -9.82 -10.88
C GLY A 65 -11.52 -8.43 -10.71
N ASN A 66 -12.35 -7.42 -10.96
CA ASN A 66 -11.97 -6.03 -10.77
C ASN A 66 -12.21 -5.61 -9.32
N THR A 67 -11.16 -5.39 -8.57
CA THR A 67 -11.19 -4.98 -7.15
C THR A 67 -12.12 -3.79 -6.88
N LEU A 68 -12.24 -2.83 -7.82
CA LEU A 68 -13.04 -1.64 -7.61
C LEU A 68 -14.54 -1.85 -7.82
N SER A 69 -14.94 -2.74 -8.74
CA SER A 69 -16.36 -2.98 -9.09
C SER A 69 -16.89 -4.32 -8.62
N ASP A 70 -16.03 -5.28 -8.33
CA ASP A 70 -16.38 -6.66 -7.97
C ASP A 70 -15.41 -7.19 -6.91
N ASP A 71 -15.65 -6.80 -5.67
CA ASP A 71 -14.83 -7.17 -4.52
C ASP A 71 -15.11 -8.63 -4.09
N GLN A 72 -14.30 -9.56 -4.58
CA GLN A 72 -14.39 -10.98 -4.29
C GLN A 72 -13.95 -11.36 -2.86
N LEU A 73 -13.42 -10.39 -2.11
CA LEU A 73 -12.95 -10.55 -0.74
C LEU A 73 -13.70 -9.62 0.24
N ALA A 74 -14.99 -9.35 -0.04
CA ALA A 74 -15.79 -8.33 0.65
C ALA A 74 -15.77 -8.48 2.18
N ASP A 75 -15.89 -9.70 2.68
CA ASP A 75 -15.98 -10.02 4.12
C ASP A 75 -14.60 -10.31 4.76
N SER A 76 -13.52 -10.26 3.97
CA SER A 76 -12.19 -10.55 4.47
C SER A 76 -11.56 -9.33 5.13
N ARG A 77 -10.76 -9.57 6.16
CA ARG A 77 -9.92 -8.56 6.86
C ARG A 77 -8.52 -9.11 6.99
N PHE A 78 -7.52 -8.22 6.88
CA PHE A 78 -6.13 -8.63 6.76
C PHE A 78 -5.24 -7.91 7.78
N ASP A 79 -4.26 -8.62 8.31
CA ASP A 79 -3.26 -8.05 9.23
C ASP A 79 -2.30 -7.11 8.48
N PHE A 80 -1.87 -7.54 7.28
CA PHE A 80 -0.97 -6.78 6.43
C PHE A 80 -1.49 -6.74 4.99
N MET A 81 -1.37 -5.59 4.36
CA MET A 81 -1.75 -5.42 2.96
C MET A 81 -0.67 -4.66 2.20
N LEU A 82 -0.26 -5.19 1.05
CA LEU A 82 0.71 -4.55 0.16
C LEU A 82 0.09 -4.36 -1.22
N SER A 83 0.18 -3.15 -1.75
CA SER A 83 -0.37 -2.84 -3.07
C SER A 83 0.54 -1.91 -3.86
N ASN A 84 0.65 -2.18 -5.16
CA ASN A 84 1.24 -1.30 -6.14
C ASN A 84 0.25 -1.17 -7.31
N PRO A 85 -0.83 -0.38 -7.13
CA PRO A 85 -1.85 -0.23 -8.14
C PRO A 85 -1.29 0.50 -9.37
N PRO A 86 -1.93 0.40 -10.53
CA PRO A 86 -1.54 1.15 -11.70
C PRO A 86 -1.71 2.66 -11.45
N PHE A 87 -0.70 3.47 -11.85
CA PHE A 87 -0.72 4.91 -11.63
C PHE A 87 -1.60 5.63 -12.65
N GLY A 88 -2.41 6.59 -12.18
CA GLY A 88 -3.22 7.47 -13.05
C GLY A 88 -4.27 6.70 -13.87
N VAL A 89 -4.84 5.64 -13.35
CA VAL A 89 -5.83 4.85 -14.07
C VAL A 89 -7.21 5.49 -13.97
N GLU A 90 -7.81 5.73 -15.14
CA GLU A 90 -9.19 6.17 -15.25
C GLU A 90 -10.14 5.05 -14.80
N TRP A 91 -11.10 5.40 -13.95
CA TRP A 91 -12.11 4.47 -13.45
C TRP A 91 -13.51 4.65 -14.07
N LYS A 92 -13.61 5.38 -15.18
CA LYS A 92 -14.86 5.67 -15.89
C LYS A 92 -15.68 4.42 -16.23
N LYS A 93 -15.01 3.33 -16.60
CA LYS A 93 -15.68 2.05 -16.96
C LYS A 93 -16.48 1.43 -15.81
N VAL A 94 -16.09 1.71 -14.59
CA VAL A 94 -16.72 1.19 -13.35
C VAL A 94 -17.31 2.31 -12.49
N GLN A 95 -17.45 3.51 -13.08
CA GLN A 95 -17.90 4.70 -12.36
C GLN A 95 -19.28 4.50 -11.72
N LYS A 96 -20.21 3.88 -12.45
CA LYS A 96 -21.56 3.65 -11.93
C LYS A 96 -21.54 2.85 -10.64
N GLN A 97 -20.87 1.69 -10.62
CA GLN A 97 -20.79 0.82 -9.45
C GLN A 97 -20.17 1.52 -8.24
N ILE A 98 -19.10 2.29 -8.46
CA ILE A 98 -18.40 3.02 -7.40
C ILE A 98 -19.28 4.16 -6.87
N THR A 99 -19.95 4.90 -7.75
CA THR A 99 -20.85 6.00 -7.35
C THR A 99 -22.08 5.47 -6.62
N ASP A 100 -22.65 4.36 -7.09
CA ASP A 100 -23.77 3.70 -6.43
C ASP A 100 -23.34 3.24 -5.02
N GLU A 101 -22.19 2.58 -4.86
CA GLU A 101 -21.67 2.17 -3.56
C GLU A 101 -21.45 3.36 -2.62
N HIS A 102 -20.86 4.45 -3.13
CA HIS A 102 -20.66 5.69 -2.36
C HIS A 102 -21.98 6.27 -1.87
N SER A 103 -22.98 6.37 -2.76
CA SER A 103 -24.25 7.02 -2.46
C SER A 103 -25.17 6.17 -1.57
N GLU A 104 -25.21 4.86 -1.82
CA GLU A 104 -26.13 3.93 -1.12
C GLU A 104 -25.58 3.49 0.24
N LYS A 105 -24.26 3.24 0.33
CA LYS A 105 -23.65 2.71 1.55
C LYS A 105 -22.93 3.77 2.40
N GLY A 106 -22.56 4.91 1.81
CA GLY A 106 -21.80 5.94 2.52
C GLY A 106 -20.60 5.34 3.27
N PHE A 107 -20.43 5.66 4.54
CA PHE A 107 -19.33 5.13 5.37
C PHE A 107 -19.46 3.63 5.73
N ASN A 108 -20.57 2.97 5.42
CA ASN A 108 -20.69 1.52 5.51
C ASN A 108 -20.11 0.81 4.28
N GLY A 109 -19.81 1.56 3.21
CA GLY A 109 -19.12 1.09 2.03
C GLY A 109 -17.65 1.50 2.02
N ARG A 110 -16.95 1.11 0.96
CA ARG A 110 -15.51 1.40 0.81
C ARG A 110 -15.22 2.86 0.52
N PHE A 111 -16.11 3.55 -0.19
CA PHE A 111 -15.86 4.86 -0.81
C PHE A 111 -16.59 6.01 -0.10
N GLY A 112 -17.08 5.78 1.11
CA GLY A 112 -17.80 6.79 1.91
C GLY A 112 -17.05 8.12 2.11
N PRO A 113 -15.74 8.12 2.34
CA PRO A 113 -14.97 9.37 2.54
C PRO A 113 -14.99 10.34 1.36
N GLY A 114 -15.14 9.83 0.12
CA GLY A 114 -15.20 10.67 -1.08
C GLY A 114 -14.82 9.92 -2.34
N LEU A 115 -15.06 10.56 -3.49
CA LEU A 115 -14.68 10.04 -4.81
C LEU A 115 -13.64 10.96 -5.44
N PRO A 116 -12.48 10.44 -5.86
CA PRO A 116 -11.50 11.23 -6.59
C PRO A 116 -11.98 11.49 -8.02
N ARG A 117 -11.33 12.40 -8.73
CA ARG A 117 -11.60 12.64 -10.16
C ARG A 117 -11.54 11.32 -10.96
N VAL A 118 -12.40 11.21 -11.97
CA VAL A 118 -12.56 10.01 -12.80
C VAL A 118 -11.26 9.59 -13.51
N SER A 119 -10.40 10.55 -13.83
CA SER A 119 -9.12 10.31 -14.51
C SER A 119 -8.03 9.70 -13.62
N ASP A 120 -8.25 9.57 -12.29
CA ASP A 120 -7.25 9.01 -11.38
C ASP A 120 -7.92 8.26 -10.22
N GLY A 121 -7.92 6.94 -10.30
CA GLY A 121 -8.47 6.02 -9.29
C GLY A 121 -7.52 5.65 -8.14
N SER A 122 -6.34 6.25 -8.05
CA SER A 122 -5.31 5.87 -7.05
C SER A 122 -5.86 5.85 -5.62
N LEU A 123 -6.66 6.85 -5.24
CA LEU A 123 -7.26 6.92 -3.91
C LEU A 123 -8.39 5.90 -3.68
N LEU A 124 -9.03 5.39 -4.74
CA LEU A 124 -10.02 4.32 -4.61
C LEU A 124 -9.36 3.01 -4.17
N PHE A 125 -8.17 2.70 -4.70
CA PHE A 125 -7.38 1.55 -4.23
C PHE A 125 -6.97 1.70 -2.77
N LEU A 126 -6.57 2.90 -2.36
CA LEU A 126 -6.24 3.17 -0.97
C LEU A 126 -7.45 2.98 -0.04
N LEU A 127 -8.61 3.53 -0.40
CA LEU A 127 -9.85 3.36 0.36
C LEU A 127 -10.30 1.89 0.41
N HIS A 128 -10.13 1.15 -0.69
CA HIS A 128 -10.40 -0.28 -0.70
C HIS A 128 -9.53 -1.02 0.34
N LEU A 129 -8.23 -0.76 0.41
CA LEU A 129 -7.37 -1.37 1.43
C LEU A 129 -7.77 -0.95 2.85
N VAL A 130 -8.09 0.33 3.06
CA VAL A 130 -8.55 0.81 4.37
C VAL A 130 -9.83 0.10 4.82
N SER A 131 -10.75 -0.20 3.90
CA SER A 131 -11.98 -0.94 4.22
C SER A 131 -11.72 -2.40 4.64
N LYS A 132 -10.53 -2.94 4.34
CA LYS A 132 -10.10 -4.30 4.71
C LYS A 132 -9.31 -4.37 6.01
N MET A 133 -9.14 -3.26 6.71
CA MET A 133 -8.47 -3.27 8.01
C MET A 133 -9.30 -4.02 9.05
N ARG A 134 -8.59 -4.76 9.92
CA ARG A 134 -9.16 -5.38 11.12
C ARG A 134 -9.49 -4.32 12.17
N ASP A 135 -10.37 -4.66 13.09
CA ASP A 135 -10.60 -3.83 14.27
C ASP A 135 -9.28 -3.63 15.06
N PRO A 136 -8.95 -2.40 15.47
CA PRO A 136 -7.77 -2.14 16.30
C PRO A 136 -7.71 -2.97 17.59
N ARG A 137 -8.88 -3.33 18.15
CA ARG A 137 -8.99 -4.19 19.34
C ARG A 137 -8.57 -5.63 19.09
N GLU A 138 -8.56 -6.06 17.83
CA GLU A 138 -8.10 -7.38 17.37
C GLU A 138 -6.66 -7.36 16.83
N GLY A 139 -5.90 -6.31 17.13
CA GLY A 139 -4.53 -6.12 16.66
C GLY A 139 -4.39 -5.12 15.51
N GLY A 140 -5.50 -4.76 14.86
CA GLY A 140 -5.50 -3.81 13.74
C GLY A 140 -4.79 -4.33 12.50
N SER A 141 -4.41 -3.39 11.64
CA SER A 141 -3.77 -3.70 10.35
C SER A 141 -2.69 -2.70 9.98
N ARG A 142 -1.80 -3.13 9.09
CA ARG A 142 -0.82 -2.26 8.45
C ARG A 142 -0.89 -2.38 6.93
N ILE A 143 -0.87 -1.24 6.24
CA ILE A 143 -0.91 -1.14 4.78
C ILE A 143 0.38 -0.51 4.29
N GLY A 144 0.94 -1.07 3.22
CA GLY A 144 1.95 -0.44 2.39
C GLY A 144 1.43 -0.30 0.97
N ILE A 145 1.26 0.93 0.48
CA ILE A 145 0.80 1.17 -0.89
C ILE A 145 1.70 2.18 -1.59
N ILE A 146 2.04 1.89 -2.85
CA ILE A 146 2.82 2.79 -3.68
C ILE A 146 1.87 3.61 -4.56
N LEU A 147 1.95 4.93 -4.44
CA LEU A 147 1.13 5.87 -5.20
C LEU A 147 2.02 6.91 -5.91
N ASN A 148 1.48 7.53 -6.96
CA ASN A 148 2.09 8.72 -7.57
C ASN A 148 1.85 9.97 -6.70
N GLY A 149 2.28 11.15 -7.14
CA GLY A 149 2.10 12.41 -6.41
C GLY A 149 0.65 12.94 -6.37
N SER A 150 -0.21 12.48 -7.28
CA SER A 150 -1.58 12.98 -7.38
C SER A 150 -2.38 12.90 -6.07
N PRO A 151 -2.38 11.79 -5.31
CA PRO A 151 -3.03 11.70 -4.01
C PRO A 151 -2.61 12.75 -3.00
N LEU A 152 -1.39 13.26 -3.10
CA LEU A 152 -0.86 14.30 -2.19
C LEU A 152 -1.27 15.71 -2.61
N PHE A 153 -1.20 16.00 -3.92
CA PHE A 153 -1.19 17.37 -4.41
C PHE A 153 -2.45 17.77 -5.19
N THR A 154 -3.30 16.81 -5.58
CA THR A 154 -4.50 17.08 -6.37
C THR A 154 -5.73 17.29 -5.50
N GLY A 155 -6.65 18.13 -6.00
CA GLY A 155 -7.93 18.43 -5.36
C GLY A 155 -7.84 19.58 -4.36
N GLY A 156 -8.60 20.63 -4.63
CA GLY A 156 -8.79 21.74 -3.69
C GLY A 156 -9.69 21.38 -2.52
N ALA A 157 -9.84 22.29 -1.56
CA ALA A 157 -10.70 22.10 -0.39
C ALA A 157 -12.14 21.71 -0.81
N GLY A 158 -12.69 20.69 -0.17
CA GLY A 158 -14.03 20.15 -0.48
C GLY A 158 -14.10 19.22 -1.69
N SER A 159 -12.99 18.97 -2.42
CA SER A 159 -12.97 17.94 -3.45
C SER A 159 -12.92 16.54 -2.85
N GLY A 160 -13.28 15.51 -3.63
CA GLY A 160 -13.22 14.13 -3.18
C GLY A 160 -11.84 13.71 -2.70
N GLU A 161 -10.78 14.13 -3.39
CA GLU A 161 -9.39 13.86 -2.97
C GLU A 161 -9.06 14.54 -1.62
N SER A 162 -9.50 15.78 -1.43
CA SER A 162 -9.32 16.51 -0.17
C SER A 162 -10.06 15.83 0.99
N GLU A 163 -11.30 15.40 0.75
CA GLU A 163 -12.10 14.72 1.77
C GLU A 163 -11.53 13.34 2.14
N ILE A 164 -10.99 12.60 1.17
CA ILE A 164 -10.31 11.35 1.44
C ILE A 164 -9.07 11.59 2.31
N ARG A 165 -8.22 12.59 1.96
CA ARG A 165 -7.06 12.94 2.80
C ARG A 165 -7.48 13.35 4.21
N ARG A 166 -8.53 14.17 4.32
CA ARG A 166 -9.10 14.58 5.60
C ARG A 166 -9.52 13.37 6.43
N TYR A 167 -10.25 12.43 5.84
CA TYR A 167 -10.67 11.20 6.49
C TYR A 167 -9.48 10.39 7.01
N LEU A 168 -8.47 10.15 6.18
CA LEU A 168 -7.28 9.38 6.55
C LEU A 168 -6.51 10.02 7.71
N LEU A 169 -6.38 11.35 7.70
CA LEU A 169 -5.67 12.07 8.74
C LEU A 169 -6.50 12.18 10.04
N GLN A 170 -7.79 12.50 9.95
CA GLN A 170 -8.66 12.60 11.13
C GLN A 170 -8.82 11.29 11.90
N ASN A 171 -8.77 10.16 11.18
CA ASN A 171 -8.79 8.82 11.78
C ASN A 171 -7.38 8.31 12.13
N ASP A 172 -6.38 9.16 12.06
CA ASP A 172 -4.97 8.86 12.39
C ASP A 172 -4.43 7.61 11.69
N LEU A 173 -4.82 7.37 10.44
CA LEU A 173 -4.43 6.16 9.70
C LEU A 173 -3.06 6.27 9.06
N VAL A 174 -2.64 7.46 8.62
CA VAL A 174 -1.36 7.63 7.91
C VAL A 174 -0.22 7.65 8.92
N GLU A 175 0.66 6.66 8.87
CA GLU A 175 1.83 6.53 9.75
C GLU A 175 3.07 7.20 9.16
N ALA A 176 3.34 6.94 7.87
CA ALA A 176 4.45 7.56 7.16
C ALA A 176 4.17 7.70 5.65
N ILE A 177 4.86 8.64 5.01
CA ILE A 177 4.96 8.78 3.56
C ILE A 177 6.43 8.88 3.20
N ILE A 178 6.92 7.99 2.33
CA ILE A 178 8.31 7.90 1.90
C ILE A 178 8.38 8.26 0.43
N ALA A 179 9.04 9.36 0.08
CA ALA A 179 9.31 9.71 -1.30
C ALA A 179 10.38 8.76 -1.87
N LEU A 180 10.12 8.19 -3.04
CA LEU A 180 11.06 7.34 -3.76
C LEU A 180 11.71 8.12 -4.92
N PRO A 181 12.88 7.67 -5.41
CA PRO A 181 13.50 8.21 -6.62
C PRO A 181 12.55 8.12 -7.83
N THR A 182 12.76 9.00 -8.80
CA THR A 182 12.13 8.86 -10.13
C THR A 182 12.72 7.67 -10.89
N ASP A 183 12.14 7.35 -12.03
CA ASP A 183 12.65 6.29 -12.94
C ASP A 183 12.81 4.89 -12.29
N MET A 184 12.04 4.60 -11.25
CA MET A 184 12.06 3.31 -10.53
C MET A 184 11.20 2.22 -11.18
N PHE A 185 10.27 2.59 -12.08
CA PHE A 185 9.26 1.69 -12.64
C PHE A 185 9.39 1.55 -14.16
N TYR A 186 9.01 0.38 -14.69
CA TYR A 186 9.17 0.05 -16.11
C TYR A 186 8.39 0.95 -17.05
N ASN A 187 7.21 1.44 -16.63
CA ASN A 187 6.26 2.15 -17.49
C ASN A 187 6.24 3.65 -17.26
N THR A 188 6.95 4.16 -16.27
CA THR A 188 6.86 5.58 -15.89
C THR A 188 8.11 6.04 -15.17
N GLY A 189 8.52 7.27 -15.46
CA GLY A 189 9.61 7.96 -14.74
C GLY A 189 9.13 8.92 -13.65
N ILE A 190 7.83 8.91 -13.30
CA ILE A 190 7.29 9.87 -12.32
C ILE A 190 7.77 9.58 -10.91
N ALA A 191 7.73 10.62 -10.06
CA ALA A 191 7.92 10.47 -8.62
C ALA A 191 6.82 9.62 -8.00
N THR A 192 7.19 8.72 -7.13
CA THR A 192 6.27 7.82 -6.41
C THR A 192 6.54 7.87 -4.92
N TYR A 193 5.54 7.48 -4.16
CA TYR A 193 5.54 7.55 -2.71
C TYR A 193 5.03 6.26 -2.13
N VAL A 194 5.75 5.71 -1.15
CA VAL A 194 5.22 4.63 -0.31
C VAL A 194 4.42 5.25 0.82
N TRP A 195 3.13 4.93 0.87
CA TRP A 195 2.29 5.28 2.01
C TRP A 195 2.23 4.10 2.96
N VAL A 196 2.56 4.35 4.21
CA VAL A 196 2.39 3.39 5.30
C VAL A 196 1.23 3.83 6.15
N LEU A 197 0.20 2.99 6.24
CA LEU A 197 -0.97 3.23 7.07
C LEU A 197 -1.06 2.16 8.16
N SER A 198 -1.59 2.55 9.30
CA SER A 198 -1.93 1.67 10.41
C SER A 198 -3.10 2.24 11.20
N ASN A 199 -4.06 1.41 11.56
CA ASN A 199 -5.10 1.76 12.52
C ASN A 199 -4.77 1.30 13.94
N HIS A 200 -3.54 0.80 14.15
CA HIS A 200 -3.00 0.41 15.45
C HIS A 200 -1.57 0.92 15.60
N LYS A 201 -1.41 2.25 15.56
CA LYS A 201 -0.11 2.91 15.69
C LYS A 201 0.48 2.73 17.09
N ALA A 202 1.80 2.56 17.17
CA ALA A 202 2.52 2.66 18.44
C ALA A 202 2.28 4.03 19.09
N ALA A 203 2.25 4.08 20.42
CA ALA A 203 1.92 5.30 21.19
C ALA A 203 2.76 6.54 20.78
N ALA A 204 4.05 6.36 20.48
CA ALA A 204 4.93 7.45 20.03
C ALA A 204 4.52 8.05 18.67
N ARG A 205 3.79 7.29 17.83
CA ARG A 205 3.37 7.66 16.47
C ARG A 205 1.92 8.15 16.39
N GLN A 206 1.13 7.99 17.46
CA GLN A 206 -0.27 8.42 17.48
C GLN A 206 -0.37 9.93 17.30
N GLY A 207 -1.31 10.37 16.46
CA GLY A 207 -1.52 11.77 16.13
C GLY A 207 -0.37 12.40 15.32
N LYS A 208 0.50 11.60 14.70
CA LYS A 208 1.66 12.09 13.93
C LYS A 208 1.81 11.37 12.60
N VAL A 209 2.41 12.06 11.63
CA VAL A 209 2.82 11.51 10.34
C VAL A 209 4.30 11.79 10.13
N GLN A 210 5.05 10.77 9.74
CA GLN A 210 6.45 10.88 9.37
C GLN A 210 6.58 11.03 7.85
N LEU A 211 7.28 12.06 7.38
CA LEU A 211 7.62 12.24 5.98
C LEU A 211 9.12 11.95 5.80
N ILE A 212 9.44 11.01 4.90
CA ILE A 212 10.82 10.60 4.63
C ILE A 212 11.15 10.92 3.17
N ASP A 213 12.22 11.68 2.97
CA ASP A 213 12.75 11.95 1.63
C ASP A 213 13.82 10.91 1.26
N GLY A 214 13.40 9.90 0.51
CA GLY A 214 14.28 8.89 -0.09
C GLY A 214 14.62 9.17 -1.56
N SER A 215 14.26 10.34 -2.10
CA SER A 215 14.37 10.65 -3.52
C SER A 215 15.82 10.61 -4.05
N GLN A 216 16.82 10.77 -3.19
CA GLN A 216 18.24 10.71 -3.52
C GLN A 216 18.87 9.34 -3.24
N HIS A 217 18.13 8.37 -2.69
CA HIS A 217 18.60 7.01 -2.42
C HIS A 217 18.42 6.15 -3.66
N PHE A 218 19.38 6.16 -4.58
CA PHE A 218 19.32 5.32 -5.77
C PHE A 218 20.69 4.93 -6.30
N ALA A 219 20.71 3.81 -7.01
CA ALA A 219 21.79 3.42 -7.89
C ALA A 219 21.30 3.44 -9.35
N LYS A 220 22.15 3.83 -10.28
CA LYS A 220 21.84 3.82 -11.70
C LYS A 220 21.97 2.42 -12.28
N MET A 221 21.01 2.02 -13.08
CA MET A 221 21.08 0.76 -13.82
C MET A 221 22.12 0.86 -14.95
N ARG A 222 22.88 -0.21 -15.18
CA ARG A 222 23.82 -0.32 -16.30
C ARG A 222 23.11 -0.26 -17.65
N LYS A 223 21.89 -0.82 -17.74
CA LYS A 223 21.03 -0.80 -18.92
C LYS A 223 19.60 -0.51 -18.46
N SER A 224 18.94 0.44 -19.13
CA SER A 224 17.55 0.78 -18.84
C SER A 224 16.61 -0.37 -19.25
N LEU A 225 15.53 -0.52 -18.49
CA LEU A 225 14.41 -1.44 -18.79
C LEU A 225 13.13 -0.59 -18.94
N GLY A 226 12.83 -0.18 -20.16
CA GLY A 226 11.79 0.81 -20.43
C GLY A 226 12.14 2.15 -19.78
N SER A 227 11.22 2.72 -19.02
CA SER A 227 11.44 3.96 -18.24
C SER A 227 12.27 3.74 -16.98
N LYS A 228 12.49 2.51 -16.56
CA LYS A 228 13.26 2.20 -15.36
C LYS A 228 14.76 2.38 -15.63
N ARG A 229 15.37 3.32 -14.92
CA ARG A 229 16.81 3.67 -15.01
C ARG A 229 17.51 3.62 -13.67
N GLN A 230 16.75 3.56 -12.59
CA GLN A 230 17.22 3.61 -11.21
C GLN A 230 16.62 2.46 -10.40
N TYR A 231 17.28 2.10 -9.31
CA TYR A 231 16.81 1.14 -8.33
C TYR A 231 17.38 1.48 -6.95
N LEU A 232 16.73 0.98 -5.91
CA LEU A 232 17.28 1.02 -4.55
C LEU A 232 18.14 -0.21 -4.34
N THR A 233 19.33 -0.03 -3.79
CA THR A 233 20.16 -1.13 -3.26
C THR A 233 19.60 -1.60 -1.92
N GLU A 234 19.99 -2.79 -1.48
CA GLU A 234 19.57 -3.31 -0.18
C GLU A 234 19.99 -2.38 0.96
N ASP A 235 21.22 -1.85 0.93
CA ASP A 235 21.71 -0.90 1.94
C ASP A 235 20.84 0.38 1.99
N GLN A 236 20.41 0.88 0.82
CA GLN A 236 19.54 2.06 0.73
C GLN A 236 18.13 1.76 1.25
N ILE A 237 17.60 0.56 0.98
CA ILE A 237 16.34 0.08 1.55
C ILE A 237 16.45 0.00 3.08
N ASP A 238 17.52 -0.60 3.58
CA ASP A 238 17.78 -0.72 5.01
C ASP A 238 17.93 0.64 5.69
N GLU A 239 18.52 1.61 5.01
CA GLU A 239 18.62 2.98 5.53
C GLU A 239 17.24 3.63 5.65
N LEU A 240 16.40 3.55 4.62
CA LEU A 240 15.03 4.06 4.66
C LEU A 240 14.18 3.36 5.73
N VAL A 241 14.33 2.05 5.87
CA VAL A 241 13.65 1.27 6.92
C VAL A 241 14.12 1.69 8.31
N ARG A 242 15.43 1.96 8.49
CA ARG A 242 15.97 2.47 9.76
C ARG A 242 15.45 3.88 10.08
N LEU A 243 15.41 4.79 9.09
CA LEU A 243 14.82 6.14 9.27
C LEU A 243 13.36 6.04 9.69
N TYR A 244 12.59 5.18 9.03
CA TYR A 244 11.21 4.92 9.43
C TYR A 244 11.13 4.34 10.84
N GLY A 245 11.94 3.32 11.16
CA GLY A 245 11.89 2.62 12.45
C GLY A 245 12.26 3.47 13.66
N ARG A 246 13.28 4.32 13.53
CA ARG A 246 13.75 5.22 14.61
C ARG A 246 12.74 6.28 14.98
N PHE A 247 11.92 6.71 14.04
CA PHE A 247 10.93 7.78 14.25
C PHE A 247 11.56 9.04 14.86
N GLU A 248 12.62 9.52 14.25
CA GLU A 248 13.39 10.71 14.67
C GLU A 248 13.42 11.74 13.55
N GLU A 249 13.57 13.02 13.93
CA GLU A 249 13.78 14.09 12.96
C GLU A 249 15.23 14.11 12.50
N THR A 250 15.44 14.10 11.21
CA THR A 250 16.73 14.21 10.52
C THR A 250 16.56 15.15 9.32
N PRO A 251 17.63 15.49 8.58
CA PRO A 251 17.47 16.22 7.31
C PRO A 251 16.50 15.51 6.34
N GLN A 252 16.47 14.17 6.30
CA GLN A 252 15.64 13.36 5.42
C GLN A 252 14.30 12.91 6.05
N SER A 253 14.10 13.06 7.36
CA SER A 253 12.90 12.62 8.07
C SER A 253 12.32 13.75 8.90
N LYS A 254 11.05 14.07 8.67
CA LYS A 254 10.31 15.09 9.42
C LYS A 254 9.03 14.51 10.02
N ILE A 255 8.69 14.93 11.23
CA ILE A 255 7.51 14.46 11.95
C ILE A 255 6.55 15.63 12.13
N PHE A 256 5.33 15.44 11.65
CA PHE A 256 4.29 16.44 11.71
C PHE A 256 3.13 15.96 12.58
N PRO A 257 2.60 16.82 13.46
CA PRO A 257 1.36 16.50 14.17
C PRO A 257 0.19 16.48 13.18
N VAL A 258 -0.72 15.55 13.37
CA VAL A 258 -2.02 15.56 12.67
C VAL A 258 -2.90 16.55 13.42
N CYS A 259 -3.08 17.77 12.88
CA CYS A 259 -4.01 18.73 13.42
C CYS A 259 -5.45 18.33 13.11
N CYS A 260 -6.11 17.69 14.08
CA CYS A 260 -7.57 17.53 14.06
C CYS A 260 -8.19 18.87 14.48
N ARG A 261 -8.49 19.79 13.55
CA ARG A 261 -9.41 20.91 13.74
C ARG A 261 -10.64 20.75 12.89
#